data_d9b90c4163422297d4242565b07fe579
#
_entry.id   d9b90c4163422297d4242565b07fe579
#
_cell.length_a   1.000
_cell.length_b   1.000
_cell.length_c   1.000
_cell.angle_alpha   90.00
_cell.angle_beta   90.00
_cell.angle_gamma   90.00
#
_symmetry.space_group_name_H-M   'P 1'
#
loop_
_entity.id
_entity.type
_entity.pdbx_description
1 polymer ?
#
loop_
_entity_poly.entity_id
_entity_poly.type
_entity_poly.pdbx_seq_one_letter_code
_entity_poly.pdbx_strand_id
1 'polypeptide(L)'
;PPQFQGQVVHPQHWPDDLDLSGKQVTVIGSGATAATLIPALADSCAHVTMLQRTPTYFAAGRNADSLADELRKLYVDDAWIHEIMRRKVVRDRADLLERAQAAPDKLKKLLIDGVKACLPEGFDVDRHFTPPYKPMQQRVAFVPDGDLFKAVASGKASVVTDQIAAFDETGIQLGSGSRIDCDVVITATGFEMSVMGEIPFRVDGRHIDFAQTVTY
;
A
#
# COMPACT_ATOMS: atom_id res chain seq x y z
N PRO A 1 -11.32 -12.82 -13.92
CA PRO A 1 -11.23 -14.29 -14.07
C PRO A 1 -12.57 -14.85 -14.53
N PRO A 2 -12.61 -15.74 -15.56
CA PRO A 2 -13.87 -16.13 -16.21
C PRO A 2 -14.83 -16.97 -15.36
N GLN A 3 -14.40 -17.45 -14.21
CA GLN A 3 -15.21 -18.30 -13.32
C GLN A 3 -15.80 -17.53 -12.14
N PHE A 4 -15.23 -16.39 -11.75
CA PHE A 4 -15.70 -15.63 -10.61
C PHE A 4 -16.96 -14.83 -10.97
N GLN A 5 -18.05 -15.06 -10.24
CA GLN A 5 -19.34 -14.41 -10.45
C GLN A 5 -19.48 -13.08 -9.71
N GLY A 6 -18.58 -12.80 -8.79
CA GLY A 6 -18.52 -11.51 -8.12
C GLY A 6 -17.93 -10.41 -9.01
N GLN A 7 -17.89 -9.20 -8.50
CA GLN A 7 -17.34 -8.05 -9.21
C GLN A 7 -15.82 -7.98 -9.07
N VAL A 8 -15.12 -7.71 -10.17
CA VAL A 8 -13.67 -7.45 -10.17
C VAL A 8 -13.43 -5.99 -10.55
N VAL A 9 -12.72 -5.27 -9.69
CA VAL A 9 -12.47 -3.83 -9.84
C VAL A 9 -10.97 -3.58 -9.84
N HIS A 10 -10.52 -2.71 -10.74
CA HIS A 10 -9.17 -2.16 -10.68
C HIS A 10 -9.23 -0.71 -10.17
N PRO A 11 -8.41 -0.29 -9.20
CA PRO A 11 -8.47 1.06 -8.61
C PRO A 11 -8.29 2.21 -9.61
N GLN A 12 -7.63 1.96 -10.73
CA GLN A 12 -7.47 2.93 -11.82
C GLN A 12 -8.77 3.18 -12.60
N HIS A 13 -9.71 2.24 -12.56
CA HIS A 13 -11.00 2.27 -13.23
C HIS A 13 -12.12 2.00 -12.22
N TRP A 14 -12.16 2.84 -11.17
CA TRP A 14 -13.15 2.71 -10.12
C TRP A 14 -14.54 3.11 -10.64
N PRO A 15 -15.55 2.21 -10.56
CA PRO A 15 -16.90 2.56 -10.98
C PRO A 15 -17.54 3.57 -10.02
N ASP A 16 -18.20 4.60 -10.57
CA ASP A 16 -18.84 5.67 -9.77
C ASP A 16 -20.02 5.15 -8.93
N ASP A 17 -20.67 4.06 -9.37
CA ASP A 17 -21.83 3.44 -8.74
C ASP A 17 -21.50 2.19 -7.91
N LEU A 18 -20.23 1.95 -7.62
CA LEU A 18 -19.79 0.77 -6.87
C LEU A 18 -20.24 0.85 -5.40
N ASP A 19 -21.20 0.01 -5.05
CA ASP A 19 -21.63 -0.17 -3.66
C ASP A 19 -20.97 -1.40 -3.03
N LEU A 20 -20.15 -1.15 -2.01
CA LEU A 20 -19.43 -2.16 -1.23
C LEU A 20 -20.06 -2.38 0.16
N SER A 21 -21.21 -1.75 0.43
CA SER A 21 -21.86 -1.84 1.74
C SER A 21 -22.25 -3.27 2.08
N GLY A 22 -21.78 -3.75 3.22
CA GLY A 22 -22.04 -5.11 3.70
C GLY A 22 -21.44 -6.24 2.88
N LYS A 23 -20.52 -5.95 1.94
CA LYS A 23 -19.84 -6.94 1.09
C LYS A 23 -18.60 -7.51 1.75
N GLN A 24 -18.28 -8.75 1.40
CA GLN A 24 -16.97 -9.37 1.64
C GLN A 24 -16.02 -8.93 0.52
N VAL A 25 -15.03 -8.10 0.85
CA VAL A 25 -14.12 -7.52 -0.14
C VAL A 25 -12.73 -8.10 0.00
N THR A 26 -12.15 -8.58 -1.09
CA THR A 26 -10.74 -8.99 -1.12
C THR A 26 -9.92 -8.00 -1.94
N VAL A 27 -8.94 -7.35 -1.30
CA VAL A 27 -7.97 -6.47 -1.94
C VAL A 27 -6.70 -7.26 -2.22
N ILE A 28 -6.39 -7.50 -3.50
CA ILE A 28 -5.19 -8.22 -3.92
C ILE A 28 -4.04 -7.23 -4.06
N GLY A 29 -3.04 -7.38 -3.23
CA GLY A 29 -1.84 -6.53 -3.17
C GLY A 29 -1.59 -5.99 -1.77
N SER A 30 -0.36 -5.50 -1.54
CA SER A 30 0.09 -4.91 -0.28
C SER A 30 0.85 -3.58 -0.48
N GLY A 31 0.68 -2.96 -1.63
CA GLY A 31 1.27 -1.66 -1.94
C GLY A 31 0.50 -0.49 -1.30
N ALA A 32 0.90 0.74 -1.64
CA ALA A 32 0.28 1.96 -1.12
C ALA A 32 -1.23 2.01 -1.39
N THR A 33 -1.69 1.55 -2.55
CA THR A 33 -3.11 1.50 -2.90
C THR A 33 -3.90 0.60 -1.94
N ALA A 34 -3.43 -0.62 -1.68
CA ALA A 34 -4.06 -1.52 -0.73
C ALA A 34 -4.05 -0.94 0.69
N ALA A 35 -2.91 -0.38 1.12
CA ALA A 35 -2.76 0.25 2.43
C ALA A 35 -3.74 1.42 2.66
N THR A 36 -4.13 2.12 1.60
CA THR A 36 -5.10 3.23 1.65
C THR A 36 -6.54 2.75 1.54
N LEU A 37 -6.82 1.78 0.66
CA LEU A 37 -8.18 1.29 0.43
C LEU A 37 -8.73 0.51 1.64
N ILE A 38 -7.92 -0.35 2.23
CA ILE A 38 -8.38 -1.24 3.30
C ILE A 38 -8.98 -0.47 4.49
N PRO A 39 -8.30 0.50 5.10
CA PRO A 39 -8.90 1.27 6.19
C PRO A 39 -10.11 2.10 5.75
N ALA A 40 -10.11 2.63 4.51
CA ALA A 40 -11.22 3.40 3.99
C ALA A 40 -12.49 2.55 3.78
N LEU A 41 -12.34 1.27 3.47
CA LEU A 41 -13.44 0.33 3.23
C LEU A 41 -13.90 -0.40 4.50
N ALA A 42 -13.04 -0.50 5.50
CA ALA A 42 -13.27 -1.31 6.69
C ALA A 42 -14.53 -0.92 7.50
N ASP A 43 -14.99 0.32 7.37
CA ASP A 43 -16.18 0.79 8.09
C ASP A 43 -17.48 0.53 7.33
N SER A 44 -17.43 0.36 6.01
CA SER A 44 -18.62 0.18 5.16
C SER A 44 -18.84 -1.26 4.72
N CYS A 45 -17.77 -2.03 4.51
CA CYS A 45 -17.83 -3.42 4.11
C CYS A 45 -18.19 -4.33 5.29
N ALA A 46 -18.71 -5.54 5.02
CA ALA A 46 -18.86 -6.56 6.03
C ALA A 46 -17.50 -7.02 6.56
N HIS A 47 -16.54 -7.20 5.66
CA HIS A 47 -15.15 -7.49 5.98
C HIS A 47 -14.23 -7.17 4.79
N VAL A 48 -12.99 -6.78 5.08
CA VAL A 48 -11.98 -6.52 4.05
C VAL A 48 -10.78 -7.45 4.28
N THR A 49 -10.45 -8.26 3.27
CA THR A 49 -9.26 -9.12 3.31
C THR A 49 -8.16 -8.56 2.43
N MET A 50 -6.99 -8.25 3.01
CA MET A 50 -5.77 -7.99 2.27
C MET A 50 -5.12 -9.31 1.86
N LEU A 51 -5.16 -9.65 0.59
CA LEU A 51 -4.47 -10.83 0.05
C LEU A 51 -3.17 -10.40 -0.61
N GLN A 52 -2.05 -10.88 -0.10
CA GLN A 52 -0.72 -10.57 -0.64
C GLN A 52 0.09 -11.85 -0.87
N ARG A 53 0.90 -11.84 -1.92
CA ARG A 53 1.86 -12.92 -2.20
C ARG A 53 3.10 -12.79 -1.33
N THR A 54 3.56 -11.56 -1.15
CA THR A 54 4.78 -11.22 -0.39
C THR A 54 4.51 -9.97 0.44
N PRO A 55 4.89 -9.94 1.71
CA PRO A 55 4.76 -8.75 2.54
C PRO A 55 5.50 -7.53 1.98
N THR A 56 4.99 -6.35 2.30
CA THR A 56 5.61 -5.05 2.03
C THR A 56 6.10 -4.45 3.34
N TYR A 57 7.16 -3.65 3.32
CA TYR A 57 7.55 -2.83 4.46
C TYR A 57 6.57 -1.67 4.64
N PHE A 58 6.11 -1.51 5.88
CA PHE A 58 5.27 -0.40 6.28
C PHE A 58 5.96 0.48 7.32
N ALA A 59 5.71 1.77 7.23
CA ALA A 59 6.11 2.75 8.23
C ALA A 59 4.83 3.41 8.77
N ALA A 60 4.43 3.08 9.99
CA ALA A 60 3.35 3.77 10.68
C ALA A 60 3.86 5.11 11.25
N GLY A 61 3.11 6.17 11.07
CA GLY A 61 3.48 7.48 11.58
C GLY A 61 2.29 8.43 11.58
N ARG A 62 2.45 9.55 12.32
CA ARG A 62 1.42 10.59 12.36
C ARG A 62 1.27 11.23 10.99
N ASN A 63 0.03 11.50 10.60
CA ASN A 63 -0.30 12.26 9.38
C ASN A 63 -0.09 13.79 9.55
N ALA A 64 0.35 14.21 10.71
CA ALA A 64 0.68 15.59 11.03
C ALA A 64 2.10 15.69 11.57
N ASP A 65 2.80 16.77 11.27
CA ASP A 65 4.13 17.03 11.77
C ASP A 65 4.10 18.10 12.88
N SER A 66 4.60 17.75 14.06
CA SER A 66 4.60 18.65 15.22
C SER A 66 5.37 19.95 14.97
N LEU A 67 6.40 19.94 14.12
CA LEU A 67 7.14 21.17 13.78
C LEU A 67 6.23 22.16 13.04
N ALA A 68 5.38 21.69 12.12
CA ALA A 68 4.44 22.57 11.44
C ALA A 68 3.46 23.21 12.42
N ASP A 69 3.00 22.44 13.41
CA ASP A 69 2.07 22.95 14.43
C ASP A 69 2.76 23.97 15.36
N GLU A 70 4.01 23.73 15.74
CA GLU A 70 4.77 24.70 16.53
C GLU A 70 5.06 25.99 15.76
N LEU A 71 5.40 25.91 14.49
CA LEU A 71 5.60 27.09 13.64
C LEU A 71 4.33 27.92 13.50
N ARG A 72 3.14 27.27 13.39
CA ARG A 72 1.86 27.98 13.38
C ARG A 72 1.59 28.72 14.70
N LYS A 73 1.88 28.08 15.84
CA LYS A 73 1.76 28.73 17.16
C LYS A 73 2.68 29.97 17.30
N LEU A 74 3.80 29.98 16.60
CA LEU A 74 4.71 31.10 16.52
C LEU A 74 4.31 32.14 15.46
N TYR A 75 3.14 32.02 14.86
CA TYR A 75 2.63 32.90 13.81
C TYR A 75 3.54 33.03 12.59
N VAL A 76 4.27 31.95 12.25
CA VAL A 76 5.05 31.88 11.01
C VAL A 76 4.05 31.74 9.84
N ASP A 77 4.29 32.49 8.77
CA ASP A 77 3.48 32.47 7.56
C ASP A 77 3.42 31.05 6.93
N ASP A 78 2.25 30.63 6.45
CA ASP A 78 2.02 29.28 5.92
C ASP A 78 2.92 28.96 4.71
N ALA A 79 3.30 29.95 3.90
CA ALA A 79 4.23 29.75 2.79
C ALA A 79 5.63 29.35 3.29
N TRP A 80 6.09 29.96 4.35
CA TRP A 80 7.36 29.59 5.00
C TRP A 80 7.27 28.24 5.69
N ILE A 81 6.15 27.96 6.37
CA ILE A 81 5.94 26.63 6.98
C ILE A 81 6.00 25.56 5.90
N HIS A 82 5.32 25.75 4.77
CA HIS A 82 5.35 24.81 3.65
C HIS A 82 6.79 24.57 3.14
N GLU A 83 7.57 25.63 2.94
CA GLU A 83 8.95 25.49 2.46
C GLU A 83 9.87 24.78 3.47
N ILE A 84 9.74 25.10 4.76
CA ILE A 84 10.48 24.44 5.85
C ILE A 84 10.14 22.95 5.89
N MET A 85 8.84 22.62 5.86
CA MET A 85 8.37 21.24 5.91
C MET A 85 8.80 20.44 4.67
N ARG A 86 8.75 21.05 3.49
CA ARG A 86 9.23 20.44 2.25
C ARG A 86 10.72 20.06 2.35
N ARG A 87 11.55 20.96 2.83
CA ARG A 87 12.99 20.70 3.06
C ARG A 87 13.22 19.61 4.10
N LYS A 88 12.45 19.64 5.19
CA LYS A 88 12.49 18.60 6.23
C LYS A 88 12.17 17.22 5.63
N VAL A 89 11.07 17.09 4.88
CA VAL A 89 10.66 15.81 4.25
C VAL A 89 11.74 15.28 3.29
N VAL A 90 12.33 16.16 2.48
CA VAL A 90 13.44 15.78 1.58
C VAL A 90 14.66 15.29 2.37
N ARG A 91 15.01 15.96 3.45
CA ARG A 91 16.13 15.58 4.33
C ARG A 91 15.84 14.25 5.02
N ASP A 92 14.68 14.10 5.65
CA ASP A 92 14.28 12.88 6.36
C ASP A 92 14.32 11.66 5.42
N ARG A 93 13.93 11.85 4.14
CA ARG A 93 14.01 10.82 3.12
C ARG A 93 15.45 10.46 2.74
N ALA A 94 16.33 11.44 2.63
CA ALA A 94 17.75 11.19 2.39
C ALA A 94 18.38 10.42 3.54
N ASP A 95 18.11 10.82 4.79
CA ASP A 95 18.58 10.14 5.99
C ASP A 95 18.04 8.70 6.08
N LEU A 96 16.81 8.45 5.66
CA LEU A 96 16.25 7.10 5.59
C LEU A 96 16.99 6.22 4.58
N LEU A 97 17.30 6.75 3.40
CA LEU A 97 18.06 6.05 2.36
C LEU A 97 19.49 5.72 2.83
N GLU A 98 20.16 6.69 3.48
CA GLU A 98 21.47 6.49 4.06
C GLU A 98 21.46 5.37 5.12
N ARG A 99 20.48 5.38 6.03
CA ARG A 99 20.29 4.30 7.02
C ARG A 99 20.02 2.96 6.38
N ALA A 100 19.25 2.92 5.29
CA ALA A 100 18.96 1.68 4.56
C ALA A 100 20.22 1.08 3.94
N GLN A 101 21.17 1.90 3.52
CA GLN A 101 22.46 1.45 2.97
C GLN A 101 23.46 1.08 4.07
N ALA A 102 23.61 1.92 5.08
CA ALA A 102 24.62 1.74 6.14
C ALA A 102 24.25 0.64 7.14
N ALA A 103 22.98 0.46 7.47
CA ALA A 103 22.54 -0.48 8.49
C ALA A 103 21.14 -1.07 8.15
N PRO A 104 21.00 -1.84 7.05
CA PRO A 104 19.71 -2.34 6.59
C PRO A 104 18.98 -3.20 7.63
N ASP A 105 19.70 -4.02 8.41
CA ASP A 105 19.08 -4.88 9.41
C ASP A 105 18.52 -4.08 10.61
N LYS A 106 19.18 -2.98 10.99
CA LYS A 106 18.66 -2.08 12.02
C LYS A 106 17.40 -1.37 11.54
N LEU A 107 17.38 -0.93 10.29
CA LEU A 107 16.20 -0.31 9.70
C LEU A 107 15.06 -1.33 9.56
N LYS A 108 15.36 -2.55 9.10
CA LYS A 108 14.40 -3.66 9.06
C LYS A 108 13.74 -3.86 10.43
N LYS A 109 14.57 -4.01 11.46
CA LYS A 109 14.08 -4.19 12.83
C LYS A 109 13.19 -3.03 13.27
N LEU A 110 13.61 -1.79 13.02
CA LEU A 110 12.82 -0.60 13.37
C LEU A 110 11.44 -0.59 12.72
N LEU A 111 11.36 -0.91 11.43
CA LEU A 111 10.10 -0.96 10.68
C LEU A 111 9.18 -2.07 11.21
N ILE A 112 9.71 -3.26 11.46
CA ILE A 112 8.96 -4.39 11.98
C ILE A 112 8.46 -4.14 13.41
N ASP A 113 9.31 -3.59 14.28
CA ASP A 113 8.93 -3.23 15.65
C ASP A 113 7.83 -2.16 15.64
N GLY A 114 7.89 -1.19 14.70
CA GLY A 114 6.83 -0.20 14.52
C GLY A 114 5.49 -0.82 14.13
N VAL A 115 5.48 -1.82 13.26
CA VAL A 115 4.26 -2.57 12.90
C VAL A 115 3.76 -3.39 14.10
N LYS A 116 4.65 -4.09 14.79
CA LYS A 116 4.31 -4.89 16.00
C LYS A 116 3.61 -4.05 17.07
N ALA A 117 4.08 -2.82 17.26
CA ALA A 117 3.48 -1.90 18.24
C ALA A 117 2.03 -1.46 17.88
N CYS A 118 1.61 -1.63 16.62
CA CYS A 118 0.29 -1.25 16.14
C CYS A 118 -0.72 -2.40 16.11
N LEU A 119 -0.26 -3.64 16.32
CA LEU A 119 -1.08 -4.85 16.19
C LEU A 119 -1.27 -5.54 17.56
N PRO A 120 -2.33 -6.33 17.72
CA PRO A 120 -2.56 -7.05 18.96
C PRO A 120 -1.47 -8.09 19.23
N GLU A 121 -1.28 -8.39 20.51
CA GLU A 121 -0.38 -9.46 20.94
C GLU A 121 -0.78 -10.80 20.31
N GLY A 122 0.21 -11.56 19.81
CA GLY A 122 -0.01 -12.83 19.12
C GLY A 122 -0.30 -12.74 17.63
N PHE A 123 -0.41 -11.54 17.06
CA PHE A 123 -0.53 -11.39 15.60
C PHE A 123 0.77 -11.84 14.91
N ASP A 124 0.64 -12.66 13.87
CA ASP A 124 1.81 -13.22 13.13
C ASP A 124 2.43 -12.16 12.18
N VAL A 125 3.16 -11.21 12.78
CA VAL A 125 3.87 -10.15 12.03
C VAL A 125 4.98 -10.72 11.16
N ASP A 126 5.58 -11.82 11.58
CA ASP A 126 6.68 -12.42 10.82
C ASP A 126 6.18 -12.97 9.48
N ARG A 127 5.00 -13.55 9.45
CA ARG A 127 4.35 -14.03 8.22
C ARG A 127 3.80 -12.88 7.36
N HIS A 128 3.12 -11.92 7.98
CA HIS A 128 2.26 -10.98 7.27
C HIS A 128 2.91 -9.62 6.99
N PHE A 129 3.94 -9.24 7.76
CA PHE A 129 4.55 -7.91 7.68
C PHE A 129 6.07 -7.92 7.70
N THR A 130 6.71 -9.09 7.53
CA THR A 130 8.17 -9.19 7.44
C THR A 130 8.60 -9.58 6.03
N PRO A 131 8.97 -8.59 5.20
CA PRO A 131 9.44 -8.85 3.83
C PRO A 131 10.75 -9.65 3.80
N PRO A 132 10.95 -10.54 2.80
CA PRO A 132 12.19 -11.32 2.65
C PRO A 132 13.35 -10.51 2.06
N TYR A 133 13.10 -9.26 1.64
CA TYR A 133 14.09 -8.37 1.03
C TYR A 133 14.53 -7.26 2.00
N LYS A 134 15.59 -6.52 1.65
CA LYS A 134 16.07 -5.40 2.48
C LYS A 134 15.18 -4.17 2.31
N PRO A 135 15.04 -3.33 3.36
CA PRO A 135 14.34 -2.04 3.24
C PRO A 135 14.90 -1.21 2.08
N MET A 136 14.04 -0.50 1.39
CA MET A 136 14.33 0.34 0.21
C MET A 136 14.75 -0.42 -1.06
N GLN A 137 14.88 -1.74 -1.07
CA GLN A 137 14.95 -2.50 -2.33
C GLN A 137 13.62 -2.46 -3.09
N GLN A 138 12.53 -2.36 -2.35
CA GLN A 138 11.20 -2.02 -2.85
C GLN A 138 10.66 -0.87 -2.00
N ARG A 139 9.50 -0.32 -2.41
CA ARG A 139 8.90 0.81 -1.72
C ARG A 139 8.50 0.44 -0.28
N VAL A 140 8.85 1.30 0.67
CA VAL A 140 8.25 1.29 2.01
C VAL A 140 6.96 2.09 1.95
N ALA A 141 5.83 1.48 2.29
CA ALA A 141 4.53 2.16 2.29
C ALA A 141 4.32 2.88 3.63
N PHE A 142 3.91 4.15 3.56
CA PHE A 142 3.55 4.90 4.75
C PHE A 142 2.09 4.64 5.12
N VAL A 143 1.82 4.43 6.40
CA VAL A 143 0.49 4.18 6.96
C VAL A 143 0.16 5.33 7.91
N PRO A 144 -0.66 6.31 7.47
CA PRO A 144 -1.00 7.48 8.25
C PRO A 144 -1.74 7.09 9.52
N ASP A 145 -1.27 7.59 10.66
CA ASP A 145 -1.87 7.33 11.97
C ASP A 145 -2.11 5.84 12.31
N GLY A 146 -1.48 4.92 11.56
CA GLY A 146 -1.62 3.48 11.72
C GLY A 146 -3.00 2.94 11.34
N ASP A 147 -3.73 3.60 10.46
CA ASP A 147 -5.12 3.30 10.11
C ASP A 147 -5.32 1.87 9.59
N LEU A 148 -4.45 1.38 8.69
CA LEU A 148 -4.46 -0.01 8.23
C LEU A 148 -4.37 -1.00 9.41
N PHE A 149 -3.46 -0.75 10.34
CA PHE A 149 -3.26 -1.63 11.49
C PHE A 149 -4.43 -1.57 12.47
N LYS A 150 -5.06 -0.41 12.62
CA LYS A 150 -6.30 -0.25 13.41
C LYS A 150 -7.45 -1.05 12.81
N ALA A 151 -7.60 -1.04 11.49
CA ALA A 151 -8.61 -1.85 10.81
C ALA A 151 -8.37 -3.35 11.03
N VAL A 152 -7.12 -3.80 10.98
CA VAL A 152 -6.75 -5.20 11.28
C VAL A 152 -6.96 -5.52 12.76
N ALA A 153 -6.51 -4.67 13.68
CA ALA A 153 -6.64 -4.89 15.13
C ALA A 153 -8.10 -4.92 15.61
N SER A 154 -8.98 -4.17 14.95
CA SER A 154 -10.41 -4.16 15.25
C SER A 154 -11.17 -5.37 14.70
N GLY A 155 -10.53 -6.23 13.90
CA GLY A 155 -11.17 -7.36 13.23
C GLY A 155 -12.00 -7.01 12.01
N LYS A 156 -12.06 -5.73 11.61
CA LYS A 156 -12.77 -5.28 10.41
C LYS A 156 -12.01 -5.62 9.12
N ALA A 157 -10.70 -5.80 9.24
CA ALA A 157 -9.86 -6.29 8.16
C ALA A 157 -9.01 -7.47 8.60
N SER A 158 -8.60 -8.30 7.64
CA SER A 158 -7.66 -9.40 7.84
C SER A 158 -6.55 -9.38 6.80
N VAL A 159 -5.45 -10.07 7.10
CA VAL A 159 -4.31 -10.21 6.18
C VAL A 159 -4.08 -11.68 5.89
N VAL A 160 -4.03 -12.01 4.60
CA VAL A 160 -3.68 -13.34 4.11
C VAL A 160 -2.43 -13.23 3.25
N THR A 161 -1.39 -13.99 3.60
CA THR A 161 -0.15 -14.06 2.82
C THR A 161 -0.05 -15.44 2.18
N ASP A 162 -0.40 -15.49 0.89
CA ASP A 162 -0.43 -16.73 0.12
C ASP A 162 -0.44 -16.45 -1.39
N GLN A 163 -0.23 -17.48 -2.19
CA GLN A 163 -0.39 -17.44 -3.64
C GLN A 163 -1.83 -17.74 -4.04
N ILE A 164 -2.31 -17.08 -5.08
CA ILE A 164 -3.59 -17.41 -5.70
C ILE A 164 -3.38 -18.63 -6.58
N ALA A 165 -4.10 -19.72 -6.30
CA ALA A 165 -4.11 -20.91 -7.12
C ALA A 165 -5.16 -20.80 -8.22
N ALA A 166 -6.39 -20.39 -7.88
CA ALA A 166 -7.49 -20.24 -8.83
C ALA A 166 -8.56 -19.29 -8.28
N PHE A 167 -9.42 -18.82 -9.16
CA PHE A 167 -10.69 -18.21 -8.80
C PHE A 167 -11.81 -19.24 -9.05
N ASP A 168 -12.75 -19.36 -8.15
CA ASP A 168 -13.99 -20.07 -8.35
C ASP A 168 -15.19 -19.11 -8.42
N GLU A 169 -16.40 -19.62 -8.41
CA GLU A 169 -17.62 -18.82 -8.59
C GLU A 169 -17.80 -17.76 -7.49
N THR A 170 -17.40 -18.05 -6.26
CA THR A 170 -17.68 -17.21 -5.08
C THR A 170 -16.45 -16.82 -4.29
N GLY A 171 -15.23 -17.03 -4.81
CA GLY A 171 -14.03 -16.68 -4.07
C GLY A 171 -12.71 -17.01 -4.73
N ILE A 172 -11.68 -17.10 -3.90
CA ILE A 172 -10.28 -17.29 -4.29
C ILE A 172 -9.74 -18.52 -3.58
N GLN A 173 -9.25 -19.50 -4.35
CA GLN A 173 -8.53 -20.65 -3.85
C GLN A 173 -7.03 -20.29 -3.73
N LEU A 174 -6.43 -20.63 -2.62
CA LEU A 174 -5.04 -20.32 -2.28
C LEU A 174 -4.12 -21.52 -2.49
N GLY A 175 -2.84 -21.24 -2.68
CA GLY A 175 -1.82 -22.26 -2.86
C GLY A 175 -1.65 -23.20 -1.66
N SER A 176 -1.96 -22.75 -0.45
CA SER A 176 -2.00 -23.56 0.77
C SER A 176 -3.16 -24.56 0.83
N GLY A 177 -4.12 -24.48 -0.10
CA GLY A 177 -5.39 -25.21 -0.06
C GLY A 177 -6.50 -24.51 0.73
N SER A 178 -6.22 -23.38 1.37
CA SER A 178 -7.23 -22.52 2.01
C SER A 178 -8.04 -21.76 0.96
N ARG A 179 -9.14 -21.14 1.37
CA ARG A 179 -10.04 -20.39 0.50
C ARG A 179 -10.46 -19.07 1.16
N ILE A 180 -10.67 -18.05 0.34
CA ILE A 180 -11.26 -16.77 0.72
C ILE A 180 -12.58 -16.61 -0.01
N ASP A 181 -13.69 -16.53 0.74
CA ASP A 181 -14.99 -16.14 0.20
C ASP A 181 -15.02 -14.64 0.00
N CYS A 182 -15.48 -14.16 -1.15
CA CYS A 182 -15.63 -12.75 -1.42
C CYS A 182 -16.69 -12.44 -2.46
N ASP A 183 -17.37 -11.31 -2.31
CA ASP A 183 -18.33 -10.76 -3.26
C ASP A 183 -17.64 -9.87 -4.28
N VAL A 184 -16.56 -9.19 -3.86
CA VAL A 184 -15.84 -8.24 -4.68
C VAL A 184 -14.33 -8.44 -4.54
N VAL A 185 -13.64 -8.43 -5.66
CA VAL A 185 -12.18 -8.46 -5.73
C VAL A 185 -11.66 -7.13 -6.25
N ILE A 186 -10.78 -6.48 -5.49
CA ILE A 186 -10.09 -5.26 -5.92
C ILE A 186 -8.64 -5.60 -6.23
N THR A 187 -8.23 -5.43 -7.49
CA THR A 187 -6.88 -5.76 -7.96
C THR A 187 -5.91 -4.59 -7.77
N ALA A 188 -5.41 -4.40 -6.54
CA ALA A 188 -4.43 -3.36 -6.20
C ALA A 188 -2.98 -3.77 -6.54
N THR A 189 -2.79 -4.37 -7.72
CA THR A 189 -1.54 -5.00 -8.16
C THR A 189 -0.59 -4.09 -8.94
N GLY A 190 -0.92 -2.82 -9.06
CA GLY A 190 -0.18 -1.78 -9.79
C GLY A 190 -1.05 -1.07 -10.81
N PHE A 191 -0.52 0.00 -11.38
CA PHE A 191 -1.20 0.80 -12.41
C PHE A 191 -0.58 0.56 -13.78
N GLU A 192 -1.40 0.68 -14.81
CA GLU A 192 -0.89 0.89 -16.16
C GLU A 192 -0.30 2.28 -16.25
N MET A 193 1.01 2.34 -16.49
CA MET A 193 1.71 3.62 -16.58
C MET A 193 1.65 4.14 -18.01
N SER A 194 0.96 5.26 -18.21
CA SER A 194 1.02 6.04 -19.42
C SER A 194 2.24 6.96 -19.36
N VAL A 195 3.27 6.62 -20.12
CA VAL A 195 4.49 7.42 -20.16
C VAL A 195 4.23 8.66 -21.01
N MET A 196 4.46 9.86 -20.43
CA MET A 196 4.30 11.16 -21.11
C MET A 196 2.90 11.35 -21.73
N GLY A 197 1.85 10.74 -21.14
CA GLY A 197 0.48 10.88 -21.66
C GLY A 197 0.26 10.27 -23.04
N GLU A 198 1.05 9.23 -23.38
CA GLU A 198 1.00 8.52 -24.66
C GLU A 198 1.32 9.41 -25.90
N ILE A 199 2.02 10.52 -25.67
CA ILE A 199 2.47 11.39 -26.77
C ILE A 199 3.43 10.60 -27.68
N PRO A 200 3.16 10.51 -28.99
CA PRO A 200 4.04 9.80 -29.91
C PRO A 200 5.37 10.54 -30.08
N PHE A 201 6.45 9.87 -29.74
CA PHE A 201 7.80 10.40 -29.89
C PHE A 201 8.43 9.95 -31.21
N ARG A 202 9.11 10.89 -31.87
CA ARG A 202 9.96 10.59 -33.02
C ARG A 202 11.33 11.22 -32.83
N VAL A 203 12.38 10.44 -33.08
CA VAL A 203 13.77 10.90 -33.13
C VAL A 203 14.27 10.63 -34.55
N ASP A 204 14.73 11.65 -35.22
CA ASP A 204 15.18 11.58 -36.64
C ASP A 204 14.15 10.92 -37.56
N GLY A 205 12.86 11.22 -37.34
CA GLY A 205 11.75 10.68 -38.10
C GLY A 205 11.32 9.25 -37.77
N ARG A 206 12.03 8.55 -36.88
CA ARG A 206 11.70 7.19 -36.43
C ARG A 206 10.85 7.24 -35.18
N HIS A 207 9.77 6.46 -35.15
CA HIS A 207 8.96 6.31 -33.95
C HIS A 207 9.77 5.65 -32.85
N ILE A 208 9.72 6.22 -31.63
CA ILE A 208 10.37 5.70 -30.44
C ILE A 208 9.29 5.28 -29.44
N ASP A 209 9.33 4.02 -29.02
CA ASP A 209 8.59 3.56 -27.84
C ASP A 209 9.37 3.99 -26.59
N PHE A 210 8.87 5.04 -25.94
CA PHE A 210 9.54 5.63 -24.78
C PHE A 210 9.66 4.63 -23.61
N ALA A 211 8.66 3.78 -23.40
CA ALA A 211 8.66 2.80 -22.32
C ALA A 211 9.75 1.72 -22.50
N GLN A 212 10.12 1.41 -23.75
CA GLN A 212 11.18 0.43 -24.03
C GLN A 212 12.57 1.07 -24.15
N THR A 213 12.63 2.38 -24.33
CA THR A 213 13.89 3.08 -24.62
C THR A 213 14.50 3.72 -23.38
N VAL A 214 13.69 4.11 -22.41
CA VAL A 214 14.12 4.76 -21.15
C VAL A 214 14.06 3.74 -20.02
N THR A 215 15.24 3.38 -19.51
CA THR A 215 15.36 2.62 -18.25
C THR A 215 15.63 3.60 -17.11
N TYR A 216 14.91 3.41 -16.00
CA TYR A 216 15.11 4.17 -14.78
C TYR A 216 16.11 3.46 -13.86
#